data_01b5b426a97b6a9ed1acfc6fa88051ea
#
_entry.id   01b5b426a97b6a9ed1acfc6fa88051ea
#
_cell.length_a   1.000
_cell.length_b   1.000
_cell.length_c   1.000
_cell.angle_alpha   90.00
_cell.angle_beta   90.00
_cell.angle_gamma   90.00
#
_symmetry.space_group_name_H-M   'P 1'
#
loop_
_entity.id
_entity.type
_entity.pdbx_description
1 polymer ?
#
loop_
_entity_poly.entity_id
_entity_poly.type
_entity_poly.pdbx_seq_one_letter_code
_entity_poly.pdbx_strand_id
1 'polypeptide(L)'
;MTMVQAIDEGADAFFDEKYGEQVRVVFVDGYSRELCGGTHCRASGQIGSFVITGERSIGSGMRRIEALTGDAADALIGERLATLERLAEQIGARDVRAVPDRVVELQNRLRETERRLREGGGRGGAKPADLVRGAVEAGPARLVAAAVQLESMKELQSLAREVRAALGNGVIALALEADEPQLFVTVSDDLVERGVSAADLVNAGVPHLDGRGGGRPQMAQGRGSRRDGIPAALDAVAGHLRSQGSG
;
A
#
# COMPACT_ATOMS: atom_id res chain seq x y z
N MET A 1 -15.77 28.04 57.39
CA MET A 1 -16.81 27.42 58.26
C MET A 1 -16.23 26.25 58.99
N THR A 2 -16.95 25.68 59.99
CA THR A 2 -16.48 24.45 60.58
C THR A 2 -16.66 23.25 59.63
N MET A 3 -15.87 22.19 59.82
CA MET A 3 -15.99 20.97 59.03
C MET A 3 -17.40 20.37 59.11
N VAL A 4 -17.99 20.35 60.30
CA VAL A 4 -19.36 19.83 60.48
C VAL A 4 -20.36 20.62 59.66
N GLN A 5 -20.29 21.97 59.67
CA GLN A 5 -21.17 22.79 58.85
C GLN A 5 -20.98 22.55 57.35
N ALA A 6 -19.71 22.37 56.89
CA ALA A 6 -19.43 22.13 55.49
C ALA A 6 -20.04 20.80 55.01
N ILE A 7 -19.96 19.74 55.79
CA ILE A 7 -20.55 18.43 55.48
C ILE A 7 -22.08 18.50 55.50
N ASP A 8 -22.66 19.18 56.50
CA ASP A 8 -24.12 19.37 56.60
C ASP A 8 -24.66 20.15 55.40
N GLU A 9 -23.88 21.07 54.81
CA GLU A 9 -24.18 21.81 53.58
C GLU A 9 -23.91 21.00 52.31
N GLY A 10 -23.48 19.74 52.42
CA GLY A 10 -23.24 18.85 51.29
C GLY A 10 -21.92 19.05 50.58
N ALA A 11 -20.88 19.51 51.28
CA ALA A 11 -19.55 19.61 50.69
C ALA A 11 -18.83 18.24 50.72
N ASP A 12 -18.21 17.87 49.58
CA ASP A 12 -17.42 16.66 49.46
C ASP A 12 -16.04 16.81 50.13
N ALA A 13 -15.70 15.80 50.95
CA ALA A 13 -14.45 15.70 51.70
C ALA A 13 -13.64 14.48 51.25
N PHE A 14 -12.65 14.68 50.37
CA PHE A 14 -11.89 13.55 49.79
C PHE A 14 -10.65 13.13 50.60
N PHE A 15 -10.27 13.91 51.66
CA PHE A 15 -9.01 13.73 52.37
C PHE A 15 -9.22 13.84 53.87
N ASP A 16 -10.09 13.02 54.47
CA ASP A 16 -10.55 13.06 55.86
C ASP A 16 -9.48 13.25 56.93
N GLU A 17 -8.27 12.74 56.70
CA GLU A 17 -7.18 12.80 57.67
C GLU A 17 -6.41 14.16 57.65
N LYS A 18 -6.73 15.08 56.76
CA LYS A 18 -5.98 16.33 56.52
C LYS A 18 -6.72 17.61 56.87
N TYR A 19 -7.96 17.51 57.29
CA TYR A 19 -8.77 18.69 57.58
C TYR A 19 -8.74 19.03 59.07
N GLY A 20 -8.58 20.34 59.38
CA GLY A 20 -8.73 20.87 60.75
C GLY A 20 -10.17 21.19 61.08
N GLU A 21 -10.41 21.74 62.30
CA GLU A 21 -11.73 22.16 62.74
C GLU A 21 -12.37 23.23 61.83
N GLN A 22 -11.53 24.10 61.24
CA GLN A 22 -11.92 25.11 60.31
C GLN A 22 -11.48 24.71 58.91
N VAL A 23 -12.42 24.71 57.99
CA VAL A 23 -12.21 24.33 56.59
C VAL A 23 -12.59 25.42 55.62
N ARG A 24 -11.92 25.40 54.46
CA ARG A 24 -12.32 26.23 53.30
C ARG A 24 -13.12 25.37 52.34
N VAL A 25 -14.32 25.87 52.00
CA VAL A 25 -15.15 25.29 50.96
C VAL A 25 -14.96 26.07 49.65
N VAL A 26 -14.63 25.37 48.62
CA VAL A 26 -14.62 25.89 47.23
C VAL A 26 -15.96 25.50 46.62
N PHE A 27 -16.62 26.49 46.03
CA PHE A 27 -17.96 26.36 45.58
C PHE A 27 -18.11 26.80 44.13
N VAL A 28 -18.70 25.97 43.32
CA VAL A 28 -19.13 26.29 41.96
C VAL A 28 -20.65 26.09 41.91
N ASP A 29 -21.36 27.20 41.75
CA ASP A 29 -22.80 27.25 41.90
C ASP A 29 -23.52 26.25 41.00
N GLY A 30 -24.40 25.43 41.63
CA GLY A 30 -25.18 24.39 40.95
C GLY A 30 -24.36 23.20 40.45
N TYR A 31 -23.06 23.14 40.73
CA TYR A 31 -22.16 22.11 40.15
C TYR A 31 -21.33 21.33 41.20
N SER A 32 -20.61 22.02 42.07
CA SER A 32 -19.73 21.35 43.02
C SER A 32 -19.52 22.18 44.27
N ARG A 33 -19.31 21.47 45.40
CA ARG A 33 -18.87 21.99 46.70
C ARG A 33 -17.82 21.07 47.25
N GLU A 34 -16.60 21.55 47.43
CA GLU A 34 -15.48 20.69 47.81
C GLU A 34 -14.63 21.36 48.91
N LEU A 35 -14.20 20.55 49.86
CA LEU A 35 -13.22 20.96 50.86
C LEU A 35 -11.83 21.02 50.20
N CYS A 36 -11.27 22.22 50.10
CA CYS A 36 -9.94 22.38 49.48
C CYS A 36 -9.15 23.55 50.07
N GLY A 37 -7.98 23.23 50.62
CA GLY A 37 -7.00 24.22 51.15
C GLY A 37 -6.08 24.82 50.13
N GLY A 38 -6.13 24.37 48.86
CA GLY A 38 -5.26 24.81 47.78
C GLY A 38 -5.51 26.23 47.30
N THR A 39 -4.72 26.67 46.33
CA THR A 39 -4.92 27.95 45.66
C THR A 39 -5.93 27.81 44.53
N HIS A 40 -6.86 28.74 44.42
CA HIS A 40 -7.91 28.70 43.40
C HIS A 40 -8.05 30.04 42.68
N CYS A 41 -8.47 29.99 41.44
CA CYS A 41 -8.95 31.13 40.71
C CYS A 41 -10.22 31.72 41.40
N ARG A 42 -10.49 33.01 41.26
CA ARG A 42 -11.67 33.66 41.81
C ARG A 42 -12.94 33.34 41.02
N ALA A 43 -12.76 32.99 39.72
CA ALA A 43 -13.84 32.62 38.83
C ALA A 43 -13.33 31.62 37.82
N SER A 44 -14.16 30.66 37.39
CA SER A 44 -13.82 29.62 36.41
C SER A 44 -13.36 30.22 35.04
N GLY A 45 -13.85 31.37 34.66
CA GLY A 45 -13.39 32.07 33.46
C GLY A 45 -11.94 32.51 33.46
N GLN A 46 -11.28 32.56 34.64
CA GLN A 46 -9.83 32.87 34.73
C GLN A 46 -8.94 31.66 34.34
N ILE A 47 -9.53 30.45 34.25
CA ILE A 47 -8.81 29.24 33.81
C ILE A 47 -8.46 29.35 32.31
N GLY A 48 -9.25 30.09 31.54
CA GLY A 48 -9.07 30.20 30.10
C GLY A 48 -9.45 28.93 29.36
N SER A 49 -8.78 28.67 28.26
CA SER A 49 -8.97 27.43 27.52
C SER A 49 -8.56 26.20 28.35
N PHE A 50 -9.29 25.11 28.18
CA PHE A 50 -9.04 23.85 28.88
C PHE A 50 -8.99 22.71 27.87
N VAL A 51 -7.88 21.98 27.82
CA VAL A 51 -7.68 20.87 26.87
C VAL A 51 -7.20 19.65 27.62
N ILE A 52 -7.98 18.57 27.60
CA ILE A 52 -7.52 17.27 28.09
C ILE A 52 -6.51 16.71 27.10
N THR A 53 -5.30 16.43 27.58
CA THR A 53 -4.20 15.89 26.76
C THR A 53 -4.04 14.38 26.91
N GLY A 54 -4.55 13.81 27.99
CA GLY A 54 -4.48 12.37 28.21
C GLY A 54 -5.37 11.87 29.33
N GLU A 55 -5.74 10.62 29.24
CA GLU A 55 -6.41 9.86 30.28
C GLU A 55 -5.85 8.44 30.30
N ARG A 56 -5.48 7.96 31.51
CA ARG A 56 -4.93 6.61 31.66
C ARG A 56 -5.33 6.00 33.00
N SER A 57 -5.41 4.68 33.08
CA SER A 57 -5.53 3.95 34.35
C SER A 57 -4.16 3.94 35.05
N ILE A 58 -4.18 4.21 36.36
CA ILE A 58 -2.96 4.19 37.20
C ILE A 58 -3.08 3.18 38.34
N GLY A 59 -4.15 2.40 38.39
CA GLY A 59 -4.39 1.40 39.41
C GLY A 59 -5.85 0.91 39.34
N SER A 60 -6.21 -0.05 40.22
CA SER A 60 -7.57 -0.57 40.31
C SER A 60 -8.55 0.56 40.67
N GLY A 61 -9.44 0.90 39.76
CA GLY A 61 -10.47 1.93 39.95
C GLY A 61 -9.98 3.38 39.89
N MET A 62 -8.66 3.65 39.66
CA MET A 62 -8.12 5.00 39.58
C MET A 62 -7.74 5.38 38.15
N ARG A 63 -8.14 6.60 37.77
CA ARG A 63 -7.79 7.18 36.44
C ARG A 63 -7.06 8.51 36.65
N ARG A 64 -6.02 8.72 35.85
CA ARG A 64 -5.32 9.99 35.77
C ARG A 64 -5.75 10.72 34.52
N ILE A 65 -6.19 11.94 34.72
CA ILE A 65 -6.49 12.89 33.62
C ILE A 65 -5.37 13.93 33.62
N GLU A 66 -4.82 14.21 32.46
CA GLU A 66 -3.84 15.26 32.23
C GLU A 66 -4.47 16.32 31.33
N ALA A 67 -4.36 17.58 31.70
CA ALA A 67 -4.93 18.70 30.98
C ALA A 67 -4.00 19.91 30.98
N LEU A 68 -4.13 20.73 29.97
CA LEU A 68 -3.53 22.06 29.87
C LEU A 68 -4.61 23.13 30.02
N THR A 69 -4.25 24.26 30.61
CA THR A 69 -5.14 25.42 30.77
C THR A 69 -4.44 26.72 30.37
N GLY A 70 -5.22 27.78 30.13
CA GLY A 70 -4.70 29.10 29.80
C GLY A 70 -3.76 29.11 28.61
N ASP A 71 -2.68 29.86 28.69
CA ASP A 71 -1.72 30.06 27.58
C ASP A 71 -1.15 28.76 27.02
N ALA A 72 -0.95 27.73 27.85
CA ALA A 72 -0.45 26.44 27.39
C ALA A 72 -1.51 25.68 26.55
N ALA A 73 -2.78 25.80 26.93
CA ALA A 73 -3.88 25.24 26.14
C ALA A 73 -4.06 26.01 24.82
N ASP A 74 -3.98 27.33 24.85
CA ASP A 74 -4.08 28.18 23.66
C ASP A 74 -2.94 27.90 22.67
N ALA A 75 -1.70 27.72 23.16
CA ALA A 75 -0.57 27.36 22.34
C ALA A 75 -0.79 25.98 21.64
N LEU A 76 -1.26 24.96 22.38
CA LEU A 76 -1.57 23.66 21.81
C LEU A 76 -2.69 23.70 20.78
N ILE A 77 -3.75 24.50 21.04
CA ILE A 77 -4.84 24.68 20.09
C ILE A 77 -4.30 25.35 18.82
N GLY A 78 -3.49 26.41 18.96
CA GLY A 78 -2.88 27.11 17.82
C GLY A 78 -2.01 26.20 16.97
N GLU A 79 -1.17 25.37 17.58
CA GLU A 79 -0.33 24.40 16.88
C GLU A 79 -1.16 23.37 16.08
N ARG A 80 -2.23 22.85 16.70
CA ARG A 80 -3.13 21.89 16.02
C ARG A 80 -3.85 22.53 14.84
N LEU A 81 -4.34 23.76 14.99
CA LEU A 81 -4.98 24.49 13.90
C LEU A 81 -4.01 24.75 12.75
N ALA A 82 -2.83 25.27 13.03
CA ALA A 82 -1.79 25.49 12.02
C ALA A 82 -1.38 24.18 11.30
N THR A 83 -1.39 23.06 12.00
CA THR A 83 -1.11 21.76 11.40
C THR A 83 -2.22 21.32 10.44
N LEU A 84 -3.50 21.53 10.83
CA LEU A 84 -4.65 21.22 9.96
C LEU A 84 -4.67 22.14 8.72
N GLU A 85 -4.34 23.41 8.84
CA GLU A 85 -4.23 24.34 7.71
C GLU A 85 -3.14 23.88 6.72
N ARG A 86 -1.95 23.55 7.22
CA ARG A 86 -0.86 22.99 6.37
C ARG A 86 -1.28 21.69 5.68
N LEU A 87 -2.00 20.81 6.37
CA LEU A 87 -2.51 19.58 5.75
C LEU A 87 -3.53 19.88 4.65
N ALA A 88 -4.43 20.85 4.88
CA ALA A 88 -5.39 21.27 3.87
C ALA A 88 -4.69 21.78 2.60
N GLU A 89 -3.65 22.61 2.75
CA GLU A 89 -2.83 23.09 1.63
C GLU A 89 -2.13 21.94 0.89
N GLN A 90 -1.49 21.03 1.62
CA GLN A 90 -0.73 19.90 1.02
C GLN A 90 -1.60 18.99 0.17
N ILE A 91 -2.83 18.72 0.60
CA ILE A 91 -3.75 17.86 -0.15
C ILE A 91 -4.62 18.62 -1.15
N GLY A 92 -4.48 19.95 -1.23
CA GLY A 92 -5.27 20.80 -2.10
C GLY A 92 -6.74 20.86 -1.69
N ALA A 93 -7.04 20.84 -0.39
CA ALA A 93 -8.36 21.13 0.14
C ALA A 93 -8.59 22.64 0.18
N ARG A 94 -9.82 23.07 -0.07
CA ARG A 94 -10.19 24.49 -0.10
C ARG A 94 -10.09 25.16 1.28
N ASP A 95 -10.37 24.41 2.35
CA ASP A 95 -10.28 24.80 3.75
C ASP A 95 -10.16 23.56 4.64
N VAL A 96 -9.95 23.75 5.95
CA VAL A 96 -9.79 22.65 6.93
C VAL A 96 -11.03 21.74 7.00
N ARG A 97 -12.24 22.29 6.79
CA ARG A 97 -13.49 21.51 6.84
C ARG A 97 -13.60 20.54 5.65
N ALA A 98 -12.98 20.88 4.53
CA ALA A 98 -12.96 20.07 3.32
C ALA A 98 -11.88 18.96 3.37
N VAL A 99 -11.01 18.93 4.38
CA VAL A 99 -9.93 17.91 4.50
C VAL A 99 -10.47 16.47 4.48
N PRO A 100 -11.50 16.10 5.26
CA PRO A 100 -12.01 14.72 5.25
C PRO A 100 -12.50 14.28 3.86
N ASP A 101 -13.28 15.10 3.18
CA ASP A 101 -13.82 14.80 1.85
C ASP A 101 -12.70 14.69 0.82
N ARG A 102 -11.70 15.58 0.91
CA ARG A 102 -10.55 15.54 0.01
C ARG A 102 -9.69 14.32 0.19
N VAL A 103 -9.51 13.84 1.42
CA VAL A 103 -8.82 12.57 1.70
C VAL A 103 -9.56 11.39 1.07
N VAL A 104 -10.88 11.31 1.23
CA VAL A 104 -11.70 10.26 0.61
C VAL A 104 -11.59 10.30 -0.92
N GLU A 105 -11.66 11.49 -1.52
CA GLU A 105 -11.49 11.66 -2.97
C GLU A 105 -10.12 11.15 -3.44
N LEU A 106 -9.03 11.54 -2.76
CA LEU A 106 -7.69 11.10 -3.10
C LEU A 106 -7.52 9.57 -2.96
N GLN A 107 -8.08 8.98 -1.92
CA GLN A 107 -8.08 7.51 -1.74
C GLN A 107 -8.83 6.79 -2.86
N ASN A 108 -9.98 7.32 -3.28
CA ASN A 108 -10.76 6.76 -4.37
C ASN A 108 -10.02 6.89 -5.71
N ARG A 109 -9.40 8.03 -5.98
CA ARG A 109 -8.57 8.24 -7.18
C ARG A 109 -7.36 7.30 -7.19
N LEU A 110 -6.72 7.10 -6.05
CA LEU A 110 -5.61 6.14 -5.93
C LEU A 110 -6.08 4.72 -6.25
N ARG A 111 -7.16 4.25 -5.62
CA ARG A 111 -7.74 2.92 -5.88
C ARG A 111 -8.12 2.74 -7.35
N GLU A 112 -8.75 3.76 -7.94
CA GLU A 112 -9.13 3.71 -9.36
C GLU A 112 -7.90 3.67 -10.27
N THR A 113 -6.85 4.45 -9.95
CA THR A 113 -5.60 4.43 -10.72
C THR A 113 -4.89 3.08 -10.61
N GLU A 114 -4.83 2.51 -9.41
CA GLU A 114 -4.30 1.16 -9.18
C GLU A 114 -5.11 0.09 -9.92
N ARG A 115 -6.45 0.22 -9.91
CA ARG A 115 -7.32 -0.67 -10.67
C ARG A 115 -7.05 -0.57 -12.17
N ARG A 116 -6.98 0.64 -12.71
CA ARG A 116 -6.65 0.87 -14.13
C ARG A 116 -5.27 0.34 -14.50
N LEU A 117 -4.28 0.47 -13.62
CA LEU A 117 -2.97 -0.13 -13.82
C LEU A 117 -3.03 -1.67 -13.84
N ARG A 118 -3.83 -2.27 -12.99
CA ARG A 118 -4.05 -3.74 -12.98
C ARG A 118 -4.85 -4.22 -14.19
N GLU A 119 -5.91 -3.49 -14.56
CA GLU A 119 -6.80 -3.82 -15.70
C GLU A 119 -6.21 -3.40 -17.04
N GLY A 120 -5.39 -2.33 -17.06
CA GLY A 120 -4.77 -1.77 -18.27
C GLY A 120 -3.39 -2.34 -18.59
N GLY A 121 -2.92 -3.33 -17.83
CA GLY A 121 -1.56 -3.88 -18.00
C GLY A 121 -0.52 -2.79 -17.94
N GLY A 122 0.52 -2.92 -17.13
CA GLY A 122 1.58 -1.96 -16.94
C GLY A 122 2.09 -1.31 -18.24
N ARG A 123 2.76 -0.21 -18.13
CA ARG A 123 3.41 0.54 -19.22
C ARG A 123 4.03 -0.42 -20.26
N GLY A 124 3.38 -0.57 -21.43
CA GLY A 124 3.85 -1.44 -22.49
C GLY A 124 3.28 -2.86 -22.50
N GLY A 125 2.22 -3.18 -21.71
CA GLY A 125 1.57 -4.49 -21.71
C GLY A 125 0.96 -4.78 -23.08
N ALA A 126 1.65 -5.57 -23.90
CA ALA A 126 1.13 -6.05 -25.17
C ALA A 126 -0.17 -6.81 -24.92
N LYS A 127 -1.29 -6.35 -25.50
CA LYS A 127 -2.57 -7.06 -25.41
C LYS A 127 -2.42 -8.43 -26.05
N PRO A 128 -2.98 -9.51 -25.49
CA PRO A 128 -2.92 -10.85 -26.08
C PRO A 128 -3.30 -10.87 -27.56
N ALA A 129 -4.35 -10.14 -27.95
CA ALA A 129 -4.80 -10.05 -29.32
C ALA A 129 -3.77 -9.37 -30.27
N ASP A 130 -3.01 -8.40 -29.79
CA ASP A 130 -1.97 -7.72 -30.57
C ASP A 130 -0.77 -8.64 -30.76
N LEU A 131 -0.37 -9.37 -29.72
CA LEU A 131 0.69 -10.36 -29.78
C LEU A 131 0.34 -11.50 -30.76
N VAL A 132 -0.89 -11.98 -30.74
CA VAL A 132 -1.36 -13.03 -31.67
C VAL A 132 -1.43 -12.50 -33.12
N ARG A 133 -1.76 -11.23 -33.35
CA ARG A 133 -1.69 -10.62 -34.70
C ARG A 133 -0.25 -10.52 -35.22
N GLY A 134 0.71 -10.34 -34.31
CA GLY A 134 2.14 -10.34 -34.66
C GLY A 134 2.77 -11.75 -34.77
N ALA A 135 1.98 -12.83 -34.64
CA ALA A 135 2.50 -14.17 -34.76
C ALA A 135 3.05 -14.41 -36.19
N VAL A 136 4.21 -15.06 -36.27
CA VAL A 136 4.86 -15.42 -37.54
C VAL A 136 4.92 -16.94 -37.70
N GLU A 137 4.96 -17.40 -38.94
CA GLU A 137 5.23 -18.82 -39.23
C GLU A 137 6.74 -19.08 -39.02
N ALA A 138 7.10 -20.07 -38.22
CA ALA A 138 8.45 -20.45 -37.91
C ALA A 138 8.58 -21.99 -37.91
N GLY A 139 9.04 -22.54 -39.02
CA GLY A 139 9.15 -23.98 -39.21
C GLY A 139 7.80 -24.69 -39.06
N PRO A 140 7.67 -25.64 -38.11
CA PRO A 140 6.45 -26.46 -37.98
C PRO A 140 5.31 -25.75 -37.26
N ALA A 141 5.47 -24.47 -36.84
CA ALA A 141 4.53 -23.82 -35.94
C ALA A 141 4.40 -22.30 -36.11
N ARG A 142 3.28 -21.75 -35.68
CA ARG A 142 3.13 -20.33 -35.43
C ARG A 142 3.86 -19.92 -34.15
N LEU A 143 4.66 -18.87 -34.22
CA LEU A 143 5.44 -18.34 -33.12
C LEU A 143 4.97 -16.94 -32.76
N VAL A 144 4.65 -16.71 -31.51
CA VAL A 144 4.56 -15.39 -30.89
C VAL A 144 5.87 -15.16 -30.13
N ALA A 145 6.67 -14.20 -30.60
CA ALA A 145 7.92 -13.79 -29.92
C ALA A 145 7.85 -12.30 -29.62
N ALA A 146 7.91 -11.93 -28.36
CA ALA A 146 7.82 -10.53 -27.94
C ALA A 146 8.59 -10.25 -26.66
N ALA A 147 9.19 -9.04 -26.59
CA ALA A 147 9.65 -8.43 -25.35
C ALA A 147 8.49 -7.68 -24.69
N VAL A 148 8.33 -7.82 -23.39
CA VAL A 148 7.24 -7.21 -22.62
C VAL A 148 7.75 -6.61 -21.32
N GLN A 149 7.16 -5.49 -20.91
CA GLN A 149 7.45 -4.84 -19.63
C GLN A 149 6.35 -5.19 -18.64
N LEU A 150 6.66 -6.07 -17.70
CA LEU A 150 5.77 -6.53 -16.63
C LEU A 150 6.52 -6.50 -15.30
N GLU A 151 5.80 -6.52 -14.20
CA GLU A 151 6.40 -6.42 -12.86
C GLU A 151 6.97 -7.76 -12.35
N SER A 152 6.48 -8.88 -12.89
CA SER A 152 6.86 -10.20 -12.38
C SER A 152 6.73 -11.32 -13.41
N MET A 153 7.47 -12.42 -13.15
CA MET A 153 7.31 -13.69 -13.88
C MET A 153 5.87 -14.23 -13.81
N LYS A 154 5.15 -14.00 -12.71
CA LYS A 154 3.77 -14.45 -12.56
C LYS A 154 2.85 -13.76 -13.57
N GLU A 155 3.05 -12.48 -13.82
CA GLU A 155 2.30 -11.73 -14.84
C GLU A 155 2.68 -12.18 -16.24
N LEU A 156 3.97 -12.44 -16.50
CA LEU A 156 4.44 -12.99 -17.76
C LEU A 156 3.79 -14.34 -18.07
N GLN A 157 3.69 -15.22 -17.08
CA GLN A 157 3.02 -16.51 -17.20
C GLN A 157 1.51 -16.37 -17.41
N SER A 158 0.88 -15.35 -16.80
CA SER A 158 -0.54 -15.05 -17.02
C SER A 158 -0.79 -14.58 -18.45
N LEU A 159 0.02 -13.64 -18.92
CA LEU A 159 -0.04 -13.14 -20.29
C LEU A 159 0.17 -14.30 -21.30
N ALA A 160 1.16 -15.14 -21.06
CA ALA A 160 1.42 -16.30 -21.94
C ALA A 160 0.22 -17.26 -22.03
N ARG A 161 -0.51 -17.49 -20.92
CA ARG A 161 -1.74 -18.30 -20.92
C ARG A 161 -2.86 -17.65 -21.74
N GLU A 162 -3.03 -16.35 -21.62
CA GLU A 162 -4.04 -15.60 -22.38
C GLU A 162 -3.70 -15.58 -23.88
N VAL A 163 -2.42 -15.37 -24.23
CA VAL A 163 -1.93 -15.46 -25.60
C VAL A 163 -2.13 -16.88 -26.16
N ARG A 164 -1.87 -17.92 -25.37
CA ARG A 164 -2.09 -19.31 -25.76
C ARG A 164 -3.56 -19.61 -26.04
N ALA A 165 -4.46 -19.13 -25.17
CA ALA A 165 -5.90 -19.29 -25.38
C ALA A 165 -6.38 -18.64 -26.68
N ALA A 166 -5.79 -17.50 -27.06
CA ALA A 166 -6.13 -16.77 -28.28
C ALA A 166 -5.42 -17.31 -29.54
N LEU A 167 -4.18 -17.80 -29.41
CA LEU A 167 -3.40 -18.37 -30.52
C LEU A 167 -3.87 -19.77 -30.93
N GLY A 168 -4.32 -20.57 -29.94
CA GLY A 168 -4.56 -22.01 -30.12
C GLY A 168 -3.25 -22.79 -30.15
N ASN A 169 -2.96 -23.44 -31.28
CA ASN A 169 -1.72 -24.22 -31.45
C ASN A 169 -0.56 -23.32 -31.87
N GLY A 170 0.60 -23.50 -31.22
CA GLY A 170 1.81 -22.72 -31.53
C GLY A 170 2.81 -22.67 -30.40
N VAL A 171 3.82 -21.85 -30.60
CA VAL A 171 4.89 -21.54 -29.66
C VAL A 171 4.75 -20.08 -29.21
N ILE A 172 4.90 -19.84 -27.91
CA ILE A 172 4.90 -18.51 -27.33
C ILE A 172 6.20 -18.32 -26.58
N ALA A 173 7.00 -17.35 -27.02
CA ALA A 173 8.25 -16.93 -26.41
C ALA A 173 8.14 -15.48 -25.97
N LEU A 174 8.02 -15.24 -24.69
CA LEU A 174 7.94 -13.90 -24.09
C LEU A 174 9.20 -13.62 -23.27
N ALA A 175 9.80 -12.47 -23.49
CA ALA A 175 10.92 -11.99 -22.70
C ALA A 175 10.49 -10.83 -21.81
N LEU A 176 10.72 -10.94 -20.51
CA LEU A 176 10.51 -9.88 -19.54
C LEU A 176 11.66 -8.90 -19.60
N GLU A 177 11.38 -7.63 -19.90
CA GLU A 177 12.34 -6.55 -19.85
C GLU A 177 12.53 -6.05 -18.42
N ALA A 178 13.52 -6.61 -17.72
CA ALA A 178 13.94 -6.21 -16.38
C ALA A 178 15.47 -6.06 -16.33
N ASP A 179 16.01 -5.59 -15.22
CA ASP A 179 17.47 -5.54 -14.99
C ASP A 179 18.07 -6.94 -15.07
N GLU A 180 17.33 -7.95 -14.61
CA GLU A 180 17.60 -9.36 -14.85
C GLU A 180 16.54 -9.91 -15.80
N PRO A 181 16.79 -9.94 -17.11
CA PRO A 181 15.82 -10.38 -18.10
C PRO A 181 15.47 -11.86 -17.92
N GLN A 182 14.20 -12.16 -18.17
CA GLN A 182 13.69 -13.51 -18.06
C GLN A 182 13.01 -13.92 -19.37
N LEU A 183 13.32 -15.12 -19.84
CA LEU A 183 12.72 -15.70 -21.03
C LEU A 183 11.74 -16.79 -20.59
N PHE A 184 10.51 -16.74 -21.09
CA PHE A 184 9.48 -17.76 -20.85
C PHE A 184 8.99 -18.31 -22.18
N VAL A 185 9.02 -19.63 -22.33
CA VAL A 185 8.55 -20.32 -23.54
C VAL A 185 7.52 -21.36 -23.18
N THR A 186 6.44 -21.41 -23.93
CA THR A 186 5.45 -22.48 -23.86
C THR A 186 5.10 -22.98 -25.27
N VAL A 187 4.91 -24.30 -25.37
CA VAL A 187 4.66 -25.05 -26.61
C VAL A 187 3.33 -25.78 -26.47
N SER A 188 2.52 -25.83 -27.50
CA SER A 188 1.27 -26.60 -27.53
C SER A 188 1.55 -28.11 -27.54
N ASP A 189 0.61 -28.88 -26.98
CA ASP A 189 0.82 -30.31 -26.76
C ASP A 189 1.02 -31.10 -28.06
N ASP A 190 0.30 -30.73 -29.12
CA ASP A 190 0.48 -31.29 -30.47
C ASP A 190 1.89 -31.06 -31.04
N LEU A 191 2.51 -29.91 -30.76
CA LEU A 191 3.89 -29.63 -31.18
C LEU A 191 4.91 -30.37 -30.32
N VAL A 192 4.61 -30.56 -29.04
CA VAL A 192 5.45 -31.41 -28.17
C VAL A 192 5.45 -32.86 -28.65
N GLU A 193 4.30 -33.39 -29.03
CA GLU A 193 4.21 -34.73 -29.62
C GLU A 193 5.01 -34.87 -30.95
N ARG A 194 5.16 -33.76 -31.66
CA ARG A 194 5.97 -33.64 -32.88
C ARG A 194 7.44 -33.35 -32.64
N GLY A 195 7.86 -33.35 -31.35
CA GLY A 195 9.26 -33.19 -30.95
C GLY A 195 9.73 -31.76 -30.66
N VAL A 196 8.85 -30.78 -30.68
CA VAL A 196 9.20 -29.40 -30.31
C VAL A 196 9.26 -29.27 -28.79
N SER A 197 10.38 -28.78 -28.26
CA SER A 197 10.59 -28.67 -26.82
C SER A 197 10.82 -27.22 -26.38
N ALA A 198 10.01 -26.73 -25.44
CA ALA A 198 10.21 -25.41 -24.83
C ALA A 198 11.57 -25.31 -24.11
N ALA A 199 12.08 -26.41 -23.55
CA ALA A 199 13.39 -26.44 -22.91
C ALA A 199 14.52 -26.17 -23.91
N ASP A 200 14.45 -26.79 -25.11
CA ASP A 200 15.44 -26.57 -26.14
C ASP A 200 15.39 -25.16 -26.72
N LEU A 201 14.18 -24.63 -26.89
CA LEU A 201 13.97 -23.25 -27.31
C LEU A 201 14.52 -22.23 -26.29
N VAL A 202 14.30 -22.45 -24.99
CA VAL A 202 14.90 -21.60 -23.94
C VAL A 202 16.43 -21.74 -23.96
N ASN A 203 16.95 -22.95 -24.07
CA ASN A 203 18.40 -23.18 -24.12
C ASN A 203 19.08 -22.53 -25.36
N ALA A 204 18.36 -22.37 -26.46
CA ALA A 204 18.83 -21.63 -27.61
C ALA A 204 18.88 -20.10 -27.35
N GLY A 205 17.92 -19.55 -26.59
CA GLY A 205 17.81 -18.13 -26.33
C GLY A 205 18.66 -17.62 -25.16
N VAL A 206 18.73 -18.34 -24.04
CA VAL A 206 19.37 -17.84 -22.79
C VAL A 206 20.86 -17.50 -22.88
N PRO A 207 21.69 -18.10 -23.76
CA PRO A 207 23.10 -17.67 -23.91
C PRO A 207 23.21 -16.19 -24.32
N HIS A 208 22.26 -15.67 -25.10
CA HIS A 208 22.24 -14.26 -25.51
C HIS A 208 21.91 -13.30 -24.35
N LEU A 209 21.33 -13.83 -23.27
CA LEU A 209 21.05 -13.09 -22.04
C LEU A 209 22.17 -13.22 -21.00
N ASP A 210 23.29 -13.89 -21.31
CA ASP A 210 24.32 -14.32 -20.34
C ASP A 210 23.67 -15.09 -19.18
N GLY A 211 22.79 -16.03 -19.52
CA GLY A 211 21.88 -16.66 -18.59
C GLY A 211 21.86 -18.17 -18.62
N ARG A 212 20.98 -18.73 -17.81
CA ARG A 212 20.68 -20.15 -17.74
C ARG A 212 19.19 -20.39 -17.69
N GLY A 213 18.76 -21.52 -18.24
CA GLY A 213 17.35 -21.86 -18.24
C GLY A 213 17.13 -23.36 -18.31
N GLY A 214 15.86 -23.75 -18.33
CA GLY A 214 15.43 -25.11 -18.48
C GLY A 214 13.96 -25.24 -18.14
N GLY A 215 13.46 -26.47 -18.25
CA GLY A 215 12.06 -26.76 -17.97
C GLY A 215 11.64 -28.08 -18.57
N ARG A 216 10.35 -28.19 -18.86
CA ARG A 216 9.71 -29.33 -19.51
C ARG A 216 9.46 -29.02 -20.98
N PRO A 217 9.22 -30.04 -21.83
CA PRO A 217 8.90 -29.80 -23.23
C PRO A 217 7.72 -28.85 -23.47
N GLN A 218 6.72 -28.84 -22.59
CA GLN A 218 5.55 -27.97 -22.71
C GLN A 218 5.83 -26.52 -22.26
N MET A 219 6.77 -26.34 -21.29
CA MET A 219 7.02 -25.06 -20.66
C MET A 219 8.42 -24.98 -20.06
N ALA A 220 9.14 -23.94 -20.39
CA ALA A 220 10.48 -23.67 -19.87
C ALA A 220 10.67 -22.18 -19.60
N GLN A 221 11.63 -21.87 -18.76
CA GLN A 221 12.02 -20.52 -18.43
C GLN A 221 13.51 -20.37 -18.26
N GLY A 222 14.04 -19.19 -18.52
CA GLY A 222 15.43 -18.84 -18.32
C GLY A 222 15.58 -17.45 -17.74
N ARG A 223 16.72 -17.16 -17.12
CA ARG A 223 17.05 -15.86 -16.54
C ARG A 223 18.49 -15.53 -16.91
N GLY A 224 18.74 -14.27 -17.19
CA GLY A 224 20.05 -13.75 -17.52
C GLY A 224 20.35 -12.42 -16.84
N SER A 225 21.50 -11.85 -17.16
CA SER A 225 21.98 -10.56 -16.65
C SER A 225 22.08 -9.48 -17.73
N ARG A 226 21.92 -9.86 -19.02
CA ARG A 226 22.12 -8.96 -20.15
C ARG A 226 20.79 -8.60 -20.83
N ARG A 227 20.26 -7.42 -20.52
CA ARG A 227 18.97 -6.94 -21.03
C ARG A 227 19.01 -6.63 -22.53
N ASP A 228 20.09 -6.08 -23.03
CA ASP A 228 20.27 -5.76 -24.45
C ASP A 228 20.35 -7.00 -25.36
N GLY A 229 20.52 -8.18 -24.77
CA GLY A 229 20.47 -9.46 -25.45
C GLY A 229 19.07 -10.00 -25.76
N ILE A 230 17.98 -9.38 -25.25
CA ILE A 230 16.60 -9.85 -25.46
C ILE A 230 16.24 -10.04 -26.94
N PRO A 231 16.49 -9.08 -27.86
CA PRO A 231 16.18 -9.30 -29.27
C PRO A 231 16.89 -10.51 -29.85
N ALA A 232 18.19 -10.65 -29.58
CA ALA A 232 18.97 -11.78 -30.05
C ALA A 232 18.51 -13.13 -29.46
N ALA A 233 18.06 -13.13 -28.21
CA ALA A 233 17.49 -14.31 -27.57
C ALA A 233 16.17 -14.77 -28.24
N LEU A 234 15.28 -13.83 -28.57
CA LEU A 234 14.03 -14.13 -29.28
C LEU A 234 14.29 -14.59 -30.72
N ASP A 235 15.26 -13.99 -31.40
CA ASP A 235 15.69 -14.40 -32.73
C ASP A 235 16.30 -15.81 -32.74
N ALA A 236 17.07 -16.17 -31.71
CA ALA A 236 17.63 -17.51 -31.54
C ALA A 236 16.54 -18.57 -31.31
N VAL A 237 15.51 -18.23 -30.51
CA VAL A 237 14.33 -19.08 -30.34
C VAL A 237 13.63 -19.33 -31.69
N ALA A 238 13.40 -18.27 -32.46
CA ALA A 238 12.77 -18.35 -33.77
C ALA A 238 13.62 -19.15 -34.76
N GLY A 239 14.93 -18.94 -34.76
CA GLY A 239 15.88 -19.67 -35.59
C GLY A 239 15.91 -21.16 -35.30
N HIS A 240 15.96 -21.50 -33.99
CA HIS A 240 15.92 -22.92 -33.57
C HIS A 240 14.61 -23.62 -33.97
N LEU A 241 13.47 -22.93 -33.80
CA LEU A 241 12.17 -23.48 -34.20
C LEU A 241 12.07 -23.71 -35.72
N ARG A 242 12.64 -22.81 -36.55
CA ARG A 242 12.70 -22.99 -38.00
C ARG A 242 13.54 -24.19 -38.42
N SER A 243 14.64 -24.46 -37.74
CA SER A 243 15.51 -25.59 -38.04
C SER A 243 14.85 -26.95 -37.80
N GLN A 244 13.87 -27.03 -36.91
CA GLN A 244 13.13 -28.23 -36.62
C GLN A 244 12.08 -28.60 -37.69
N GLY A 245 11.76 -27.69 -38.61
CA GLY A 245 10.81 -27.92 -39.72
C GLY A 245 11.47 -28.40 -41.03
N SER A 246 12.80 -28.54 -41.06
CA SER A 246 13.58 -28.88 -42.28
C SER A 246 14.04 -30.32 -42.31
N GLY A 247 13.45 -31.21 -41.50
CA GLY A 247 13.77 -32.64 -41.46
C GLY A 247 12.63 -33.51 -41.97
#